data_87d7b7a7295763c10cd506314ebb6052
#
_entry.id   87d7b7a7295763c10cd506314ebb6052
#
_cell.length_a   1.000
_cell.length_b   1.000
_cell.length_c   1.000
_cell.angle_alpha   90.00
_cell.angle_beta   90.00
_cell.angle_gamma   90.00
#
_symmetry.space_group_name_H-M   'P 1'
#
loop_
_entity.id
_entity.type
_entity.pdbx_description
1 polymer ?
#
loop_
_entity_poly.entity_id
_entity_poly.type
_entity_poly.pdbx_seq_one_letter_code
_entity_poly.pdbx_strand_id
1 'polypeptide(L)'
;MDYSQGAICKFESGKNMELTQKGQEAQLGGLKQFMVSLKWTTAADFDLAAAYEGKNGKQGMVYFGDLGDLNSFPFMQLSGDEGVGDTGGDNEETMRVTKLDEMKYVWIFCWDYGAVKDGKPARFEDSDATVSLMDDSGTSHEVKLDTGDLGNVCVMATIDNSSPMGAAFVNTSKAGTLKGLKNLDQLMEIINA
;
A
#
# COMPACT_ATOMS: atom_id res chain seq x y z
N MET A 1 -14.85 23.61 31.69
CA MET A 1 -14.64 23.36 30.27
C MET A 1 -13.56 22.32 30.19
N ASP A 2 -13.96 21.11 29.93
CA ASP A 2 -13.13 19.91 30.03
C ASP A 2 -12.56 19.63 28.65
N TYR A 3 -11.23 19.73 28.49
CA TYR A 3 -10.56 19.37 27.27
C TYR A 3 -10.25 17.87 27.34
N SER A 4 -11.07 17.10 26.66
CA SER A 4 -10.92 15.67 26.50
C SER A 4 -9.52 15.31 25.98
N GLN A 5 -8.85 14.49 26.76
CA GLN A 5 -7.56 13.86 26.48
C GLN A 5 -7.66 13.02 25.21
N GLY A 6 -6.96 13.44 24.16
CA GLY A 6 -6.62 12.55 23.06
C GLY A 6 -5.75 11.42 23.60
N ALA A 7 -6.20 10.19 23.49
CA ALA A 7 -5.45 9.01 23.90
C ALA A 7 -4.21 8.87 23.02
N ILE A 8 -3.06 9.29 23.51
CA ILE A 8 -1.76 8.96 22.93
C ILE A 8 -1.52 7.49 23.24
N CYS A 9 -1.74 6.64 22.23
CA CYS A 9 -1.42 5.23 22.34
C CYS A 9 0.10 5.09 22.47
N LYS A 10 0.56 4.67 23.66
CA LYS A 10 1.99 4.38 23.91
C LYS A 10 2.38 3.15 23.09
N PHE A 11 3.46 3.27 22.31
CA PHE A 11 4.09 2.18 21.59
C PHE A 11 4.49 1.04 22.53
N GLU A 12 3.83 -0.10 22.42
CA GLU A 12 4.32 -1.38 22.94
C GLU A 12 4.85 -2.18 21.74
N SER A 13 6.14 -2.50 21.75
CA SER A 13 6.80 -3.32 20.73
C SER A 13 6.14 -4.70 20.63
N GLY A 14 5.82 -5.14 19.40
CA GLY A 14 5.30 -6.48 19.13
C GLY A 14 3.78 -6.58 19.04
N LYS A 15 3.03 -5.49 18.86
CA LYS A 15 1.58 -5.53 18.63
C LYS A 15 1.26 -5.45 17.14
N ASN A 16 0.47 -6.43 16.67
CA ASN A 16 -0.22 -6.31 15.39
C ASN A 16 -1.39 -5.33 15.56
N MET A 17 -1.49 -4.36 14.67
CA MET A 17 -2.60 -3.42 14.63
C MET A 17 -3.35 -3.60 13.30
N GLU A 18 -4.65 -3.87 13.38
CA GLU A 18 -5.52 -3.95 12.22
C GLU A 18 -6.20 -2.59 11.98
N LEU A 19 -6.08 -2.08 10.77
CA LEU A 19 -6.78 -0.90 10.27
C LEU A 19 -7.93 -1.37 9.39
N THR A 20 -9.12 -1.47 9.98
CA THR A 20 -10.30 -2.10 9.35
C THR A 20 -11.25 -1.11 8.71
N GLN A 21 -11.04 0.19 8.91
CA GLN A 21 -11.90 1.25 8.39
C GLN A 21 -11.11 2.22 7.53
N LYS A 22 -11.69 2.64 6.43
CA LYS A 22 -11.15 3.70 5.57
C LYS A 22 -10.86 4.96 6.36
N GLY A 23 -9.66 5.51 6.19
CA GLY A 23 -9.17 6.69 6.91
C GLY A 23 -8.61 6.40 8.30
N GLN A 24 -8.68 5.17 8.79
CA GLN A 24 -8.00 4.79 10.03
C GLN A 24 -6.49 4.82 9.82
N GLU A 25 -5.74 5.26 10.83
CA GLU A 25 -4.29 5.42 10.74
C GLU A 25 -3.53 4.86 11.94
N ALA A 26 -2.30 4.43 11.69
CA ALA A 26 -1.32 4.06 12.71
C ALA A 26 -0.06 4.93 12.55
N GLN A 27 0.41 5.49 13.66
CA GLN A 27 1.66 6.24 13.67
C GLN A 27 2.85 5.28 13.64
N LEU A 28 3.78 5.48 12.70
CA LEU A 28 4.93 4.62 12.48
C LEU A 28 6.18 5.03 13.28
N GLY A 29 6.08 6.12 14.07
CA GLY A 29 7.21 6.62 14.85
C GLY A 29 8.41 6.97 13.98
N GLY A 30 9.59 6.51 14.39
CA GLY A 30 10.87 6.73 13.69
C GLY A 30 11.20 5.67 12.64
N LEU A 31 10.20 5.06 12.01
CA LEU A 31 10.37 4.02 10.99
C LEU A 31 11.23 4.52 9.83
N LYS A 32 12.29 3.76 9.50
CA LYS A 32 13.20 4.09 8.40
C LYS A 32 13.13 3.07 7.28
N GLN A 33 12.95 1.81 7.62
CA GLN A 33 12.88 0.69 6.70
C GLN A 33 11.78 -0.28 7.13
N PHE A 34 11.18 -0.94 6.17
CA PHE A 34 10.07 -1.86 6.38
C PHE A 34 9.85 -2.76 5.17
N MET A 35 9.04 -3.77 5.35
CA MET A 35 8.54 -4.63 4.30
C MET A 35 7.02 -4.48 4.20
N VAL A 36 6.53 -4.37 2.99
CA VAL A 36 5.11 -4.46 2.66
C VAL A 36 4.83 -5.84 2.09
N SER A 37 3.75 -6.46 2.49
CA SER A 37 3.27 -7.73 1.96
C SER A 37 1.81 -7.59 1.55
N LEU A 38 1.49 -8.01 0.34
CA LEU A 38 0.13 -8.21 -0.16
C LEU A 38 -0.17 -9.70 -0.12
N LYS A 39 -1.26 -10.10 0.55
CA LYS A 39 -1.68 -11.50 0.65
C LYS A 39 -3.13 -11.66 0.21
N TRP A 40 -3.43 -12.79 -0.46
CA TRP A 40 -4.79 -13.14 -0.86
C TRP A 40 -4.90 -14.65 -1.11
N THR A 41 -6.11 -15.19 -1.00
CA THR A 41 -6.40 -16.60 -1.33
C THR A 41 -7.40 -16.74 -2.47
N THR A 42 -8.08 -15.67 -2.83
CA THR A 42 -9.03 -15.62 -3.95
C THR A 42 -8.32 -15.95 -5.27
N ALA A 43 -9.01 -16.65 -6.18
CA ALA A 43 -8.48 -16.91 -7.51
C ALA A 43 -8.52 -15.63 -8.37
N ALA A 44 -7.54 -14.76 -8.15
CA ALA A 44 -7.33 -13.51 -8.87
C ALA A 44 -5.83 -13.28 -9.07
N ASP A 45 -5.48 -12.60 -10.14
CA ASP A 45 -4.12 -12.25 -10.51
C ASP A 45 -3.81 -10.84 -9.98
N PHE A 46 -3.58 -10.73 -8.66
CA PHE A 46 -3.26 -9.47 -8.03
C PHE A 46 -1.77 -9.21 -8.06
N ASP A 47 -1.39 -8.04 -8.56
CA ASP A 47 -0.02 -7.51 -8.50
C ASP A 47 0.08 -6.42 -7.44
N LEU A 48 1.11 -6.49 -6.61
CA LEU A 48 1.52 -5.43 -5.70
C LEU A 48 2.30 -4.35 -6.45
N ALA A 49 1.99 -3.10 -6.17
CA ALA A 49 2.75 -1.98 -6.67
C ALA A 49 2.72 -0.80 -5.69
N ALA A 50 3.60 0.18 -5.91
CA ALA A 50 3.57 1.44 -5.21
C ALA A 50 3.82 2.61 -6.15
N ALA A 51 3.06 3.68 -5.96
CA ALA A 51 3.43 5.00 -6.45
C ALA A 51 4.11 5.77 -5.32
N TYR A 52 4.96 6.71 -5.64
CA TYR A 52 5.67 7.50 -4.65
C TYR A 52 5.85 8.96 -5.04
N GLU A 53 5.94 9.80 -4.04
CA GLU A 53 6.44 11.18 -4.13
C GLU A 53 7.57 11.36 -3.12
N GLY A 54 8.75 11.71 -3.61
CA GLY A 54 9.88 12.07 -2.77
C GLY A 54 9.76 13.49 -2.22
N LYS A 55 10.45 13.78 -1.13
CA LYS A 55 10.57 15.15 -0.58
C LYS A 55 11.24 16.14 -1.54
N ASN A 56 11.93 15.63 -2.54
CA ASN A 56 12.51 16.39 -3.65
C ASN A 56 11.54 16.66 -4.81
N GLY A 57 10.27 16.23 -4.67
CA GLY A 57 9.23 16.37 -5.70
C GLY A 57 9.29 15.35 -6.83
N LYS A 58 10.24 14.40 -6.82
CA LYS A 58 10.26 13.32 -7.80
C LYS A 58 9.13 12.35 -7.54
N GLN A 59 8.43 11.98 -8.59
CA GLN A 59 7.36 10.98 -8.57
C GLN A 59 7.69 9.80 -9.47
N GLY A 60 7.13 8.65 -9.18
CA GLY A 60 7.28 7.44 -9.97
C GLY A 60 6.50 6.27 -9.40
N MET A 61 6.75 5.10 -9.96
CA MET A 61 6.11 3.84 -9.58
C MET A 61 7.14 2.72 -9.49
N VAL A 62 6.88 1.78 -8.59
CA VAL A 62 7.53 0.46 -8.51
C VAL A 62 6.45 -0.57 -8.77
N TYR A 63 6.64 -1.43 -9.76
CA TYR A 63 5.70 -2.43 -10.22
C TYR A 63 6.45 -3.52 -11.01
N PHE A 64 5.79 -4.57 -11.49
CA PHE A 64 6.44 -5.68 -12.20
C PHE A 64 7.28 -5.25 -13.43
N GLY A 65 6.96 -4.11 -14.07
CA GLY A 65 7.71 -3.56 -15.20
C GLY A 65 8.91 -2.69 -14.82
N ASP A 66 8.98 -2.25 -13.57
CA ASP A 66 10.11 -1.52 -12.95
C ASP A 66 10.15 -1.87 -11.46
N LEU A 67 10.97 -2.86 -11.13
CA LEU A 67 11.03 -3.41 -9.77
C LEU A 67 11.63 -2.46 -8.73
N GLY A 68 12.19 -1.33 -9.17
CA GLY A 68 12.84 -0.35 -8.29
C GLY A 68 14.26 -0.75 -7.86
N ASP A 69 14.81 -0.06 -6.87
CA ASP A 69 16.19 -0.25 -6.38
C ASP A 69 16.26 0.08 -4.88
N LEU A 70 16.93 -0.77 -4.10
CA LEU A 70 17.10 -0.59 -2.65
C LEU A 70 18.23 0.38 -2.29
N ASN A 71 19.20 0.61 -3.21
CA ASN A 71 20.43 1.35 -2.96
C ASN A 71 20.40 2.77 -3.54
N SER A 72 19.49 3.02 -4.47
CA SER A 72 19.26 4.33 -5.07
C SER A 72 17.79 4.72 -4.97
N PHE A 73 17.48 5.99 -5.18
CA PHE A 73 16.10 6.47 -5.19
C PHE A 73 15.26 5.69 -6.24
N PRO A 74 14.12 5.10 -5.86
CA PRO A 74 13.27 5.40 -4.71
C PRO A 74 13.57 4.63 -3.41
N PHE A 75 14.63 3.85 -3.31
CA PHE A 75 14.98 3.02 -2.14
C PHE A 75 13.88 1.99 -1.81
N MET A 76 13.16 1.57 -2.82
CA MET A 76 12.08 0.58 -2.76
C MET A 76 12.30 -0.46 -3.86
N GLN A 77 12.01 -1.73 -3.54
CA GLN A 77 12.11 -2.80 -4.51
C GLN A 77 11.02 -3.85 -4.27
N LEU A 78 10.32 -4.21 -5.34
CA LEU A 78 9.41 -5.35 -5.39
C LEU A 78 10.22 -6.66 -5.47
N SER A 79 9.78 -7.71 -4.78
CA SER A 79 10.46 -9.02 -4.76
C SER A 79 10.46 -9.75 -6.10
N GLY A 80 9.64 -9.32 -7.02
CA GLY A 80 9.33 -10.01 -8.27
C GLY A 80 7.96 -10.67 -8.19
N ASP A 81 7.48 -11.09 -9.34
CA ASP A 81 6.21 -11.79 -9.47
C ASP A 81 6.37 -13.21 -8.88
N GLU A 82 5.75 -13.47 -7.74
CA GLU A 82 5.69 -14.78 -7.09
C GLU A 82 4.29 -15.40 -7.19
N GLY A 83 3.36 -14.75 -7.87
CA GLY A 83 2.00 -15.22 -8.10
C GLY A 83 1.91 -16.20 -9.26
N VAL A 84 1.25 -17.33 -9.05
CA VAL A 84 0.75 -18.19 -10.14
C VAL A 84 -0.66 -17.70 -10.43
N GLY A 85 -0.79 -16.69 -11.30
CA GLY A 85 -2.03 -16.01 -11.60
C GLY A 85 -3.26 -16.90 -11.68
N ASP A 86 -4.42 -16.38 -11.27
CA ASP A 86 -5.75 -17.01 -11.33
C ASP A 86 -5.91 -18.34 -10.57
N THR A 87 -4.96 -18.75 -9.74
CA THR A 87 -5.09 -19.94 -8.89
C THR A 87 -5.40 -19.54 -7.46
N GLY A 88 -6.48 -20.09 -6.88
CA GLY A 88 -6.73 -19.96 -5.45
C GLY A 88 -5.64 -20.65 -4.63
N GLY A 89 -5.36 -20.13 -3.46
CA GLY A 89 -4.34 -20.62 -2.55
C GLY A 89 -3.62 -19.48 -1.83
N ASP A 90 -2.58 -19.79 -1.08
CA ASP A 90 -1.80 -18.78 -0.37
C ASP A 90 -0.88 -18.05 -1.37
N ASN A 91 -1.29 -16.85 -1.79
CA ASN A 91 -0.51 -15.98 -2.65
C ASN A 91 0.07 -14.83 -1.81
N GLU A 92 1.31 -14.44 -2.09
CA GLU A 92 1.98 -13.34 -1.42
C GLU A 92 2.94 -12.61 -2.37
N GLU A 93 2.85 -11.29 -2.41
CA GLU A 93 3.87 -10.44 -3.02
C GLU A 93 4.44 -9.47 -1.99
N THR A 94 5.72 -9.18 -2.09
CA THR A 94 6.41 -8.35 -1.11
C THR A 94 7.16 -7.19 -1.76
N MET A 95 7.24 -6.07 -1.04
CA MET A 95 8.03 -4.90 -1.40
C MET A 95 8.85 -4.46 -0.21
N ARG A 96 10.15 -4.27 -0.39
CA ARG A 96 11.03 -3.75 0.63
C ARG A 96 11.30 -2.26 0.42
N VAL A 97 11.29 -1.52 1.52
CA VAL A 97 11.70 -0.10 1.57
C VAL A 97 12.85 0.03 2.54
N THR A 98 13.98 0.61 2.08
CA THR A 98 15.20 0.74 2.90
C THR A 98 15.43 2.17 3.41
N LYS A 99 14.72 3.17 2.86
CA LYS A 99 14.97 4.57 3.23
C LYS A 99 13.70 5.42 3.07
N LEU A 100 12.86 5.43 4.10
CA LEU A 100 11.64 6.23 4.13
C LEU A 100 11.91 7.75 4.25
N ASP A 101 13.06 8.14 4.81
CA ASP A 101 13.37 9.55 5.09
C ASP A 101 13.30 10.46 3.84
N GLU A 102 13.53 9.91 2.66
CA GLU A 102 13.49 10.64 1.39
C GLU A 102 12.11 10.70 0.75
N MET A 103 11.15 9.91 1.26
CA MET A 103 9.79 9.84 0.75
C MET A 103 8.88 10.79 1.50
N LYS A 104 8.01 11.46 0.76
CA LYS A 104 6.89 12.25 1.28
C LYS A 104 5.63 11.40 1.36
N TYR A 105 5.32 10.69 0.27
CA TYR A 105 4.20 9.75 0.18
C TYR A 105 4.64 8.46 -0.49
N VAL A 106 4.07 7.34 -0.01
CA VAL A 106 4.09 6.05 -0.70
C VAL A 106 2.66 5.52 -0.71
N TRP A 107 2.07 5.37 -1.89
CA TRP A 107 0.74 4.81 -2.09
C TRP A 107 0.89 3.36 -2.50
N ILE A 108 0.45 2.45 -1.64
CA ILE A 108 0.51 1.00 -1.84
C ILE A 108 -0.79 0.58 -2.49
N PHE A 109 -0.71 -0.04 -3.63
CA PHE A 109 -1.89 -0.47 -4.35
C PHE A 109 -1.71 -1.86 -4.95
N CYS A 110 -2.82 -2.49 -5.23
CA CYS A 110 -2.89 -3.68 -6.06
C CYS A 110 -3.80 -3.44 -7.25
N TRP A 111 -3.54 -4.14 -8.31
CA TRP A 111 -4.46 -4.26 -9.44
C TRP A 111 -4.73 -5.72 -9.76
N ASP A 112 -5.89 -5.98 -10.34
CA ASP A 112 -6.19 -7.25 -10.99
C ASP A 112 -5.67 -7.16 -12.43
N TYR A 113 -4.57 -7.86 -12.71
CA TYR A 113 -3.91 -7.81 -14.01
C TYR A 113 -4.84 -8.18 -15.16
N GLY A 114 -5.64 -9.24 -15.00
CA GLY A 114 -6.62 -9.67 -15.99
C GLY A 114 -7.69 -8.61 -16.25
N ALA A 115 -8.23 -8.01 -15.20
CA ALA A 115 -9.23 -6.95 -15.30
C ALA A 115 -8.68 -5.67 -15.95
N VAL A 116 -7.44 -5.26 -15.59
CA VAL A 116 -6.78 -4.09 -16.21
C VAL A 116 -6.52 -4.33 -17.70
N LYS A 117 -6.03 -5.51 -18.06
CA LYS A 117 -5.77 -5.90 -19.44
C LYS A 117 -7.04 -5.87 -20.29
N ASP A 118 -8.15 -6.36 -19.74
CA ASP A 118 -9.45 -6.43 -20.41
C ASP A 118 -10.25 -5.11 -20.32
N GLY A 119 -9.79 -4.14 -19.55
CA GLY A 119 -10.48 -2.88 -19.28
C GLY A 119 -11.80 -3.08 -18.51
N LYS A 120 -11.89 -4.15 -17.71
CA LYS A 120 -13.07 -4.50 -16.91
C LYS A 120 -12.88 -4.06 -15.45
N PRO A 121 -13.96 -3.69 -14.75
CA PRO A 121 -13.89 -3.49 -13.30
C PRO A 121 -13.79 -4.86 -12.60
N ALA A 122 -12.98 -4.92 -11.52
CA ALA A 122 -12.99 -5.99 -10.54
C ALA A 122 -13.77 -5.55 -9.30
N ARG A 123 -14.10 -6.49 -8.42
CA ARG A 123 -14.67 -6.23 -7.10
C ARG A 123 -13.66 -6.60 -6.04
N PHE A 124 -12.93 -5.63 -5.55
CA PHE A 124 -12.00 -5.85 -4.44
C PHE A 124 -12.71 -6.21 -3.14
N GLU A 125 -13.96 -5.77 -2.95
CA GLU A 125 -14.83 -6.14 -1.83
C GLU A 125 -15.04 -7.65 -1.72
N ASP A 126 -15.07 -8.36 -2.84
CA ASP A 126 -15.26 -9.81 -2.87
C ASP A 126 -13.94 -10.58 -2.65
N SER A 127 -12.81 -9.88 -2.51
CA SER A 127 -11.50 -10.46 -2.27
C SER A 127 -11.16 -10.47 -0.77
N ASP A 128 -10.26 -11.37 -0.39
CA ASP A 128 -9.65 -11.42 0.93
C ASP A 128 -8.27 -10.74 0.97
N ALA A 129 -8.00 -9.87 -0.01
CA ALA A 129 -6.72 -9.18 -0.11
C ALA A 129 -6.45 -8.31 1.12
N THR A 130 -5.27 -8.49 1.70
CA THR A 130 -4.77 -7.71 2.83
C THR A 130 -3.39 -7.18 2.53
N VAL A 131 -3.11 -5.96 3.00
CA VAL A 131 -1.75 -5.38 2.97
C VAL A 131 -1.24 -5.26 4.38
N SER A 132 -0.06 -5.79 4.64
CA SER A 132 0.65 -5.59 5.89
C SER A 132 1.95 -4.81 5.69
N LEU A 133 2.27 -3.97 6.67
CA LEU A 133 3.55 -3.31 6.81
C LEU A 133 4.23 -3.87 8.05
N MET A 134 5.44 -4.40 7.90
CA MET A 134 6.24 -4.96 8.99
C MET A 134 7.56 -4.20 9.10
N ASP A 135 7.86 -3.72 10.30
CA ASP A 135 9.12 -3.06 10.61
C ASP A 135 10.21 -4.04 11.10
N ASP A 136 11.42 -3.55 11.27
CA ASP A 136 12.55 -4.34 11.76
C ASP A 136 12.39 -4.81 13.21
N SER A 137 11.46 -4.24 13.96
CA SER A 137 11.15 -4.67 15.35
C SER A 137 10.17 -5.85 15.39
N GLY A 138 9.62 -6.24 14.24
CA GLY A 138 8.56 -7.24 14.12
C GLY A 138 7.17 -6.69 14.45
N THR A 139 7.01 -5.37 14.58
CA THR A 139 5.68 -4.75 14.67
C THR A 139 5.03 -4.80 13.29
N SER A 140 3.80 -5.28 13.23
CA SER A 140 3.03 -5.37 12.00
C SER A 140 1.77 -4.52 12.08
N HIS A 141 1.50 -3.79 11.00
CA HIS A 141 0.26 -3.08 10.77
C HIS A 141 -0.42 -3.68 9.55
N GLU A 142 -1.68 -4.05 9.68
CA GLU A 142 -2.44 -4.68 8.60
C GLU A 142 -3.62 -3.79 8.20
N VAL A 143 -3.80 -3.62 6.90
CA VAL A 143 -4.98 -2.98 6.30
C VAL A 143 -5.84 -4.06 5.67
N LYS A 144 -7.10 -4.12 6.13
CA LYS A 144 -8.18 -4.83 5.45
C LYS A 144 -8.91 -3.86 4.54
N LEU A 145 -9.24 -4.28 3.34
CA LEU A 145 -9.99 -3.46 2.41
C LEU A 145 -11.34 -3.05 3.00
N ASP A 146 -11.64 -1.76 2.93
CA ASP A 146 -12.93 -1.16 3.31
C ASP A 146 -13.41 -0.27 2.16
N THR A 147 -13.82 -0.91 1.05
CA THR A 147 -14.33 -0.21 -0.12
C THR A 147 -15.37 -1.03 -0.85
N GLY A 148 -16.53 -0.44 -1.13
CA GLY A 148 -17.53 -0.96 -2.06
C GLY A 148 -17.37 -0.39 -3.48
N ASP A 149 -16.32 0.38 -3.74
CA ASP A 149 -16.07 0.99 -5.05
C ASP A 149 -15.67 -0.09 -6.07
N LEU A 150 -16.15 0.08 -7.29
CA LEU A 150 -15.77 -0.76 -8.42
C LEU A 150 -14.51 -0.21 -9.08
N GLY A 151 -13.60 -1.10 -9.47
CA GLY A 151 -12.40 -0.72 -10.18
C GLY A 151 -11.53 -1.92 -10.51
N ASN A 152 -10.44 -1.70 -11.23
CA ASN A 152 -9.43 -2.72 -11.52
C ASN A 152 -8.11 -2.43 -10.80
N VAL A 153 -8.05 -1.35 -10.06
CA VAL A 153 -6.96 -0.98 -9.16
C VAL A 153 -7.54 -0.50 -7.82
N CYS A 154 -6.88 -0.86 -6.73
CA CYS A 154 -7.21 -0.37 -5.40
C CYS A 154 -5.97 0.17 -4.69
N VAL A 155 -5.99 1.46 -4.32
CA VAL A 155 -5.03 2.02 -3.38
C VAL A 155 -5.43 1.54 -1.99
N MET A 156 -4.73 0.54 -1.49
CA MET A 156 -5.06 -0.13 -0.23
C MET A 156 -4.61 0.68 0.97
N ALA A 157 -3.38 1.17 0.93
CA ALA A 157 -2.79 1.91 2.01
C ALA A 157 -1.92 3.06 1.51
N THR A 158 -1.75 4.06 2.36
CA THR A 158 -0.82 5.18 2.12
C THR A 158 0.12 5.30 3.30
N ILE A 159 1.43 5.47 3.02
CA ILE A 159 2.38 5.96 3.99
C ILE A 159 2.51 7.45 3.77
N ASP A 160 2.03 8.22 4.72
CA ASP A 160 2.14 9.68 4.75
C ASP A 160 3.30 10.10 5.67
N ASN A 161 4.41 10.52 5.06
CA ASN A 161 5.59 11.04 5.75
C ASN A 161 5.79 12.55 5.51
N SER A 162 4.70 13.26 5.27
CA SER A 162 4.71 14.72 5.06
C SER A 162 4.76 15.50 6.37
N SER A 163 4.33 14.87 7.47
CA SER A 163 4.26 15.48 8.79
C SER A 163 5.62 15.51 9.50
N PRO A 164 5.98 16.62 10.18
CA PRO A 164 7.16 16.66 11.06
C PRO A 164 7.00 15.77 12.32
N MET A 165 5.79 15.30 12.59
CA MET A 165 5.49 14.39 13.71
C MET A 165 5.90 12.93 13.44
N GLY A 166 6.28 12.61 12.20
CA GLY A 166 6.63 11.27 11.75
C GLY A 166 5.64 10.72 10.72
N ALA A 167 5.92 9.52 10.24
CA ALA A 167 5.11 8.87 9.24
C ALA A 167 3.87 8.20 9.85
N ALA A 168 2.78 8.19 9.09
CA ALA A 168 1.55 7.46 9.39
C ALA A 168 1.28 6.42 8.29
N PHE A 169 0.76 5.26 8.69
CA PHE A 169 0.22 4.24 7.81
C PHE A 169 -1.30 4.33 7.82
N VAL A 170 -1.89 4.63 6.69
CA VAL A 170 -3.31 4.98 6.57
C VAL A 170 -4.02 3.93 5.73
N ASN A 171 -5.16 3.42 6.21
CA ASN A 171 -6.09 2.64 5.40
C ASN A 171 -6.75 3.57 4.38
N THR A 172 -6.33 3.49 3.12
CA THR A 172 -6.84 4.35 2.05
C THR A 172 -8.09 3.73 1.41
N SER A 173 -8.10 2.43 1.18
CA SER A 173 -9.21 1.64 0.61
C SER A 173 -9.99 2.39 -0.46
N LYS A 174 -9.31 2.74 -1.56
CA LYS A 174 -9.86 3.53 -2.64
C LYS A 174 -9.66 2.83 -3.97
N ALA A 175 -10.74 2.33 -4.54
CA ALA A 175 -10.71 1.67 -5.84
C ALA A 175 -11.02 2.65 -6.98
N GLY A 176 -10.56 2.30 -8.18
CA GLY A 176 -10.81 3.04 -9.40
C GLY A 176 -10.45 2.21 -10.62
N THR A 177 -10.58 2.81 -11.80
CA THR A 177 -10.34 2.12 -13.06
C THR A 177 -9.17 2.74 -13.81
N LEU A 178 -8.11 1.94 -14.02
CA LEU A 178 -7.00 2.27 -14.91
C LEU A 178 -7.31 1.80 -16.33
N LYS A 179 -6.90 2.60 -17.31
CA LYS A 179 -6.92 2.27 -18.74
C LYS A 179 -5.50 1.91 -19.19
N GLY A 180 -5.01 0.75 -18.71
CA GLY A 180 -3.64 0.29 -18.94
C GLY A 180 -2.67 0.61 -17.78
N LEU A 181 -1.53 -0.09 -17.76
CA LEU A 181 -0.62 -0.16 -16.60
C LEU A 181 0.44 0.94 -16.54
N LYS A 182 0.45 1.92 -17.42
CA LYS A 182 1.55 2.90 -17.55
C LYS A 182 1.11 4.34 -17.29
N ASN A 183 0.01 4.55 -16.57
CA ASN A 183 -0.52 5.90 -16.41
C ASN A 183 -0.54 6.32 -14.94
N LEU A 184 0.61 6.82 -14.47
CA LEU A 184 0.73 7.41 -13.12
C LEU A 184 -0.30 8.53 -12.89
N ASP A 185 -0.61 9.33 -13.92
CA ASP A 185 -1.55 10.44 -13.80
C ASP A 185 -2.96 9.95 -13.44
N GLN A 186 -3.42 8.84 -14.06
CA GLN A 186 -4.72 8.25 -13.72
C GLN A 186 -4.74 7.68 -12.29
N LEU A 187 -3.64 7.09 -11.83
CA LEU A 187 -3.54 6.63 -10.44
C LEU A 187 -3.61 7.82 -9.47
N MET A 188 -2.91 8.91 -9.79
CA MET A 188 -2.97 10.15 -9.00
C MET A 188 -4.37 10.79 -9.01
N GLU A 189 -5.11 10.70 -10.11
CA GLU A 189 -6.52 11.10 -10.15
C GLU A 189 -7.37 10.27 -9.19
N ILE A 190 -7.17 8.95 -9.14
CA ILE A 190 -7.87 8.06 -8.19
C ILE A 190 -7.52 8.42 -6.76
N ILE A 191 -6.24 8.65 -6.46
CA ILE A 191 -5.77 9.03 -5.13
C ILE A 191 -6.40 10.33 -4.66
N ASN A 192 -6.53 11.32 -5.55
CA ASN A 192 -6.98 12.68 -5.21
C ASN A 192 -8.50 12.89 -5.34
N ALA A 193 -9.24 11.95 -5.94
CA ALA A 193 -10.70 12.04 -6.07
C ALA A 193 -11.41 11.79 -4.75
#